data_4f630b7bfd4e079b7e6b53ef545f7d89
#
_entry.id   4f630b7bfd4e079b7e6b53ef545f7d89
#
_cell.length_a   1.000
_cell.length_b   1.000
_cell.length_c   1.000
_cell.angle_alpha   90.00
_cell.angle_beta   90.00
_cell.angle_gamma   90.00
#
_symmetry.space_group_name_H-M   'P 1'
#
loop_
_entity.id
_entity.type
_entity.pdbx_description
1 polymer ?
#
loop_
_entity_poly.entity_id
_entity_poly.type
_entity_poly.pdbx_seq_one_letter_code
_entity_poly.pdbx_strand_id
1 'polypeptide(L)'
;MAILVKGEITITKGFKTWKEMVYAQDGKLKEHGIKFVFAGTQKDDPTKLHTVMQFPNVESLQAFKDDKELAEKRREAGAVVESAVMIPISDEHLTNYPDAYTNH
;
A
#
# COMPACT_ATOMS: atom_id res chain seq x y z
N MET A 1 12.99 -8.71 -9.04
CA MET A 1 13.60 -7.98 -7.91
C MET A 1 12.53 -7.18 -7.16
N ALA A 2 12.49 -7.34 -5.85
CA ALA A 2 11.49 -6.64 -5.06
C ALA A 2 11.73 -5.14 -5.05
N ILE A 3 10.65 -4.37 -5.05
CA ILE A 3 10.72 -2.92 -4.98
C ILE A 3 9.88 -2.41 -3.81
N LEU A 4 10.31 -1.32 -3.22
CA LEU A 4 9.55 -0.61 -2.22
C LEU A 4 8.82 0.56 -2.88
N VAL A 5 7.59 0.78 -2.46
CA VAL A 5 6.76 1.87 -3.00
C VAL A 5 6.17 2.65 -1.85
N LYS A 6 6.46 3.94 -1.81
CA LYS A 6 5.85 4.87 -0.86
C LYS A 6 4.51 5.32 -1.43
N GLY A 7 3.45 5.25 -0.63
CA GLY A 7 2.13 5.66 -1.06
C GLY A 7 1.49 6.67 -0.13
N GLU A 8 0.65 7.52 -0.70
CA GLU A 8 -0.24 8.41 0.03
C GLU A 8 -1.60 8.37 -0.63
N ILE A 9 -2.66 8.33 0.17
CA ILE A 9 -4.02 8.30 -0.35
C ILE A 9 -4.96 8.93 0.69
N THR A 10 -6.00 9.60 0.21
CA THR A 10 -7.03 10.13 1.09
C THR A 10 -8.04 9.03 1.42
N ILE A 11 -8.39 8.88 2.71
CA ILE A 11 -9.43 7.96 3.15
C ILE A 11 -10.53 8.74 3.85
N THR A 12 -11.80 8.34 3.64
CA THR A 12 -12.97 9.08 4.12
C THR A 12 -13.80 8.33 5.15
N LYS A 13 -13.50 7.07 5.40
CA LYS A 13 -14.27 6.24 6.34
C LYS A 13 -13.45 5.77 7.54
N GLY A 14 -12.27 6.36 7.74
CA GLY A 14 -11.40 6.07 8.86
C GLY A 14 -10.46 4.89 8.61
N PHE A 15 -9.39 4.84 9.39
CA PHE A 15 -8.36 3.83 9.26
C PHE A 15 -8.88 2.42 9.56
N LYS A 16 -9.75 2.29 10.55
CA LYS A 16 -10.30 0.98 10.92
C LYS A 16 -11.03 0.32 9.74
N THR A 17 -11.87 1.08 9.06
CA THR A 17 -12.62 0.58 7.91
C THR A 17 -11.66 0.18 6.77
N TRP A 18 -10.67 1.01 6.50
CA TRP A 18 -9.67 0.72 5.48
C TRP A 18 -8.88 -0.54 5.83
N LYS A 19 -8.45 -0.66 7.08
CA LYS A 19 -7.67 -1.81 7.56
C LYS A 19 -8.48 -3.11 7.44
N GLU A 20 -9.76 -3.07 7.76
CA GLU A 20 -10.64 -4.22 7.64
C GLU A 20 -10.75 -4.68 6.18
N MET A 21 -10.79 -3.73 5.25
CA MET A 21 -10.79 -4.06 3.83
C MET A 21 -9.47 -4.75 3.44
N VAL A 22 -8.35 -4.28 3.93
CA VAL A 22 -7.04 -4.91 3.66
C VAL A 22 -7.06 -6.37 4.12
N TYR A 23 -7.55 -6.62 5.31
CA TYR A 23 -7.65 -7.99 5.81
C TYR A 23 -8.57 -8.85 4.94
N ALA A 24 -9.69 -8.30 4.50
CA ALA A 24 -10.63 -9.01 3.66
C ALA A 24 -10.04 -9.34 2.28
N GLN A 25 -9.10 -8.51 1.80
CA GLN A 25 -8.47 -8.70 0.49
C GLN A 25 -7.10 -9.36 0.59
N ASP A 26 -6.76 -9.95 1.73
CA ASP A 26 -5.45 -10.55 1.97
C ASP A 26 -5.08 -11.59 0.89
N GLY A 27 -6.03 -12.41 0.47
CA GLY A 27 -5.78 -13.39 -0.59
C GLY A 27 -5.37 -12.74 -1.91
N LYS A 28 -6.04 -11.64 -2.27
CA LYS A 28 -5.75 -10.90 -3.49
C LYS A 28 -4.38 -10.23 -3.41
N LEU A 29 -4.05 -9.66 -2.25
CA LEU A 29 -2.75 -9.04 -2.03
C LEU A 29 -1.63 -10.08 -2.12
N LYS A 30 -1.83 -11.25 -1.54
CA LYS A 30 -0.85 -12.34 -1.64
C LYS A 30 -0.69 -12.83 -3.07
N GLU A 31 -1.76 -12.86 -3.83
CA GLU A 31 -1.73 -13.23 -5.24
C GLU A 31 -0.83 -12.29 -6.03
N HIS A 32 -0.88 -11.00 -5.73
CA HIS A 32 0.03 -10.01 -6.33
C HIS A 32 1.42 -10.00 -5.70
N GLY A 33 1.64 -10.75 -4.63
CA GLY A 33 2.91 -10.78 -3.93
C GLY A 33 3.20 -9.53 -3.11
N ILE A 34 2.15 -8.80 -2.73
CA ILE A 34 2.27 -7.53 -2.03
C ILE A 34 2.44 -7.73 -0.52
N LYS A 35 3.37 -6.99 0.07
CA LYS A 35 3.54 -6.95 1.52
C LYS A 35 3.47 -5.50 1.98
N PHE A 36 2.76 -5.26 3.08
CA PHE A 36 2.81 -3.96 3.73
C PHE A 36 3.98 -3.94 4.71
N VAL A 37 4.93 -3.06 4.45
CA VAL A 37 5.99 -2.77 5.41
C VAL A 37 5.41 -1.90 6.52
N PHE A 38 4.54 -0.97 6.12
CA PHE A 38 3.93 -0.01 7.03
C PHE A 38 2.67 0.57 6.41
N ALA A 39 1.68 0.85 7.25
CA ALA A 39 0.51 1.64 6.85
C ALA A 39 -0.02 2.35 8.10
N GLY A 40 -0.25 3.64 7.98
CA GLY A 40 -0.78 4.43 9.08
C GLY A 40 -1.26 5.79 8.63
N THR A 41 -2.07 6.41 9.46
CA THR A 41 -2.61 7.74 9.16
C THR A 41 -1.69 8.82 9.71
N GLN A 42 -1.74 9.98 9.08
CA GLN A 42 -0.98 11.14 9.50
C GLN A 42 -1.50 11.63 10.85
N LYS A 43 -0.60 11.94 11.76
CA LYS A 43 -0.97 12.27 13.14
C LYS A 43 -1.91 13.47 13.24
N ASP A 44 -1.68 14.48 12.41
CA ASP A 44 -2.47 15.73 12.44
C ASP A 44 -3.60 15.73 11.40
N ASP A 45 -3.72 14.68 10.59
CA ASP A 45 -4.79 14.57 9.59
C ASP A 45 -5.09 13.10 9.31
N PRO A 46 -6.06 12.52 10.04
CA PRO A 46 -6.38 11.09 9.90
C PRO A 46 -7.02 10.72 8.56
N THR A 47 -7.31 11.68 7.69
CA THR A 47 -7.77 11.39 6.34
C THR A 47 -6.61 11.09 5.39
N LYS A 48 -5.37 11.33 5.81
CA LYS A 48 -4.19 11.08 5.01
C LYS A 48 -3.55 9.77 5.44
N LEU A 49 -3.61 8.79 4.56
CA LEU A 49 -3.00 7.47 4.79
C LEU A 49 -1.64 7.43 4.10
N HIS A 50 -0.64 7.00 4.85
CA HIS A 50 0.71 6.81 4.34
C HIS A 50 1.04 5.32 4.37
N THR A 51 1.63 4.82 3.29
CA THR A 51 2.00 3.40 3.21
C THR A 51 3.42 3.24 2.69
N VAL A 52 4.05 2.16 3.10
CA VAL A 52 5.23 1.65 2.42
C VAL A 52 4.93 0.19 2.12
N MET A 53 4.92 -0.14 0.84
CA MET A 53 4.55 -1.48 0.37
C MET A 53 5.73 -2.10 -0.38
N GLN A 54 5.84 -3.41 -0.31
CA GLN A 54 6.82 -4.15 -1.09
C GLN A 54 6.11 -4.94 -2.18
N PHE A 55 6.57 -4.78 -3.41
CA PHE A 55 6.09 -5.54 -4.57
C PHE A 55 7.23 -6.42 -5.08
N PRO A 56 6.93 -7.62 -5.60
CA PRO A 56 8.00 -8.48 -6.12
C PRO A 56 8.71 -7.91 -7.34
N ASN A 57 8.02 -7.09 -8.13
CA ASN A 57 8.59 -6.48 -9.34
C ASN A 57 7.68 -5.36 -9.83
N VAL A 58 8.12 -4.67 -10.88
CA VAL A 58 7.36 -3.55 -11.49
C VAL A 58 6.06 -4.05 -12.12
N GLU A 59 6.09 -5.23 -12.71
CA GLU A 59 4.90 -5.82 -13.36
C GLU A 59 3.79 -6.07 -12.32
N SER A 60 4.15 -6.50 -11.12
CA SER A 60 3.20 -6.70 -10.04
C SER A 60 2.59 -5.37 -9.59
N LEU A 61 3.40 -4.31 -9.52
CA LEU A 61 2.91 -2.96 -9.21
C LEU A 61 1.89 -2.51 -10.26
N GLN A 62 2.20 -2.71 -11.53
CA GLN A 62 1.30 -2.32 -12.60
C GLN A 62 0.00 -3.14 -12.56
N ALA A 63 0.10 -4.44 -12.30
CA ALA A 63 -1.06 -5.30 -12.17
C ALA A 63 -1.97 -4.84 -11.01
N PHE A 64 -1.37 -4.42 -9.91
CA PHE A 64 -2.12 -3.86 -8.78
C PHE A 64 -2.87 -2.58 -9.19
N LYS A 65 -2.19 -1.68 -9.89
CA LYS A 65 -2.81 -0.43 -10.36
C LYS A 65 -3.96 -0.70 -11.33
N ASP A 66 -3.86 -1.75 -12.13
CA ASP A 66 -4.84 -2.09 -13.15
C ASP A 66 -5.97 -2.99 -12.62
N ASP A 67 -5.88 -3.46 -11.40
CA ASP A 67 -6.88 -4.35 -10.81
C ASP A 67 -8.14 -3.56 -10.42
N LYS A 68 -9.12 -3.59 -11.30
CA LYS A 68 -10.36 -2.82 -11.13
C LYS A 68 -11.21 -3.32 -9.97
N GLU A 69 -11.22 -4.64 -9.74
CA GLU A 69 -11.95 -5.22 -8.62
C GLU A 69 -11.38 -4.76 -7.28
N LEU A 70 -10.06 -4.80 -7.16
CA LEU A 70 -9.39 -4.34 -5.95
C LEU A 70 -9.56 -2.84 -5.75
N ALA A 71 -9.49 -2.04 -6.83
CA ALA A 71 -9.73 -0.62 -6.77
C ALA A 71 -11.14 -0.32 -6.25
N GLU A 72 -12.13 -1.08 -6.69
CA GLU A 72 -13.51 -0.91 -6.25
C GLU A 72 -13.66 -1.23 -4.76
N LYS A 73 -13.01 -2.29 -4.28
CA LYS A 73 -13.02 -2.63 -2.86
C LYS A 73 -12.39 -1.53 -2.03
N ARG A 74 -11.33 -0.92 -2.53
CA ARG A 74 -10.67 0.20 -1.87
C ARG A 74 -11.61 1.41 -1.79
N ARG A 75 -12.32 1.71 -2.87
CA ARG A 75 -13.32 2.81 -2.88
C ARG A 75 -14.43 2.56 -1.88
N GLU A 76 -14.94 1.34 -1.81
CA GLU A 76 -15.97 0.97 -0.85
C GLU A 76 -15.51 1.18 0.60
N ALA A 77 -14.23 1.01 0.84
CA ALA A 77 -13.63 1.23 2.17
C ALA A 77 -13.27 2.69 2.44
N GLY A 78 -13.62 3.60 1.53
CA GLY A 78 -13.42 5.02 1.70
C GLY A 78 -12.14 5.57 1.10
N ALA A 79 -11.38 4.77 0.38
CA ALA A 79 -10.18 5.28 -0.28
C ALA A 79 -10.55 6.07 -1.53
N VAL A 80 -10.04 7.29 -1.63
CA VAL A 80 -10.20 8.12 -2.82
C VAL A 80 -9.08 7.73 -3.78
N VAL A 81 -9.36 6.72 -4.62
CA VAL A 81 -8.32 6.09 -5.46
C VAL A 81 -7.62 7.10 -6.37
N GLU A 82 -8.36 8.09 -6.85
CA GLU A 82 -7.82 9.13 -7.72
C GLU A 82 -6.80 10.03 -7.01
N SER A 83 -6.83 10.06 -5.66
CA SER A 83 -5.86 10.84 -4.87
C SER A 83 -4.57 10.07 -4.61
N ALA A 84 -4.50 8.81 -5.01
CA ALA A 84 -3.35 7.97 -4.71
C ALA A 84 -2.09 8.47 -5.41
N VAL A 85 -1.01 8.57 -4.63
CA VAL A 85 0.32 8.85 -5.15
C VAL A 85 1.18 7.66 -4.76
N MET A 86 1.79 7.00 -5.73
CA MET A 86 2.65 5.85 -5.50
C MET A 86 4.03 6.12 -6.09
N ILE A 87 5.03 6.18 -5.23
CA ILE A 87 6.39 6.55 -5.61
C ILE A 87 7.31 5.34 -5.37
N PRO A 88 7.81 4.70 -6.45
CA PRO A 88 8.80 3.64 -6.28
C PRO A 88 10.08 4.22 -5.70
N ILE A 89 10.66 3.48 -4.77
CA ILE A 89 11.90 3.88 -4.12
C ILE A 89 13.05 3.11 -4.76
N SER A 90 14.17 3.79 -4.98
CA SER A 90 15.35 3.15 -5.58
C SER A 90 15.98 2.14 -4.62
N ASP A 91 16.96 1.39 -5.13
CA ASP A 91 17.72 0.46 -4.31
C ASP A 91 18.65 1.17 -3.31
N GLU A 92 18.80 2.48 -3.45
CA GLU A 92 19.61 3.29 -2.54
C GLU A 92 18.79 3.73 -1.34
N HIS A 93 18.56 2.82 -0.42
CA HIS A 93 17.82 3.12 0.80
C HIS A 93 18.43 2.37 1.99
N LEU A 94 18.12 2.85 3.17
CA LEU A 94 18.60 2.27 4.42
C LEU A 94 17.43 2.12 5.38
N THR A 95 17.33 0.97 6.02
CA THR A 95 16.40 0.76 7.12
C THR A 95 16.97 -0.27 8.07
N ASN A 96 16.68 -0.12 9.35
CA ASN A 96 16.99 -1.14 10.35
C ASN A 96 15.75 -1.53 11.15
N TYR A 97 14.56 -1.31 10.53
CA TYR A 97 13.30 -1.62 11.21
C TYR A 97 12.25 -2.08 10.20
N PRO A 98 11.71 -3.26 10.43
CA PRO A 98 12.32 -4.37 11.17
C PRO A 98 13.45 -4.93 10.35
N ASP A 99 14.41 -5.57 10.95
CA ASP A 99 15.62 -6.02 10.30
C ASP A 99 15.37 -6.91 9.07
N ALA A 100 14.29 -7.62 9.06
CA ALA A 100 13.92 -8.51 7.97
C ALA A 100 13.73 -7.78 6.63
N TYR A 101 13.49 -6.48 6.62
CA TYR A 101 13.24 -5.72 5.40
C TYR A 101 14.45 -4.98 4.89
N THR A 102 15.56 -5.08 5.55
CA THR A 102 16.70 -4.23 5.25
C THR A 102 17.65 -4.81 4.22
N ASN A 103 17.41 -6.02 3.81
CA ASN A 103 18.36 -6.79 3.01
C ASN A 103 17.99 -6.82 1.55
N HIS A 104 18.39 -5.84 0.85
CA HIS A 104 18.08 -5.79 -0.56
C HIS A 104 19.25 -5.44 -1.42
#